data_367db700823b98948870bcb600143015
#
_entry.id   367db700823b98948870bcb600143015
#
_cell.length_a   1.000
_cell.length_b   1.000
_cell.length_c   1.000
_cell.angle_alpha   90.00
_cell.angle_beta   90.00
_cell.angle_gamma   90.00
#
_symmetry.space_group_name_H-M   'P 1'
#
loop_
_entity.id
_entity.type
_entity.pdbx_description
1 polymer ?
#
loop_
_entity_poly.entity_id
_entity_poly.type
_entity_poly.pdbx_seq_one_letter_code
_entity_poly.pdbx_strand_id
1 'polypeptide(L)'
;SSQDVQRPVCIIGLGLIGGSLLRDLVASKHAVYGYNHSTSGARSAIKAGYDVTDDMPAILARAEADDALIVIATPMNAVDSVLNQIEEHAPSCGITDVVSVKTEVRELFLKRGMES
;
A
#
# COMPACT_ATOMS: atom_id res chain seq x y z
N SER A 1 7.62 -13.78 11.70
CA SER A 1 8.99 -13.38 12.04
C SER A 1 9.15 -11.88 12.00
N SER A 2 10.20 -11.37 12.60
CA SER A 2 10.48 -9.94 12.59
C SER A 2 10.70 -9.39 11.19
N GLN A 3 11.16 -10.21 10.26
CA GLN A 3 11.35 -9.81 8.86
C GLN A 3 10.02 -9.58 8.16
N ASP A 4 9.02 -10.39 8.45
CA ASP A 4 7.69 -10.22 7.88
C ASP A 4 7.03 -8.94 8.35
N VAL A 5 7.23 -8.59 9.62
CA VAL A 5 6.68 -7.37 10.21
C VAL A 5 7.28 -6.12 9.58
N GLN A 6 8.52 -6.23 9.08
CA GLN A 6 9.24 -5.09 8.49
C GLN A 6 9.14 -5.02 6.98
N ARG A 7 8.42 -5.95 6.34
CA ARG A 7 8.23 -5.91 4.90
C ARG A 7 7.51 -4.63 4.51
N PRO A 8 8.04 -3.86 3.56
CA PRO A 8 7.33 -2.67 3.09
C PRO A 8 5.99 -3.00 2.47
N VAL A 9 5.07 -2.06 2.55
CA VAL A 9 3.74 -2.16 1.94
C VAL A 9 3.65 -1.16 0.80
N CYS A 10 3.23 -1.63 -0.38
CA CYS A 10 3.00 -0.78 -1.54
C CYS A 10 1.49 -0.75 -1.81
N ILE A 11 0.86 0.41 -1.64
CA ILE A 11 -0.58 0.55 -1.80
C ILE A 11 -0.89 1.09 -3.19
N ILE A 12 -1.66 0.34 -3.97
CA ILE A 12 -2.06 0.76 -5.31
C ILE A 12 -3.49 1.29 -5.26
N GLY A 13 -3.62 2.60 -5.30
CA GLY A 13 -4.91 3.29 -5.21
C GLY A 13 -5.10 3.95 -3.86
N LEU A 14 -5.13 5.29 -3.85
CA LEU A 14 -5.22 6.05 -2.61
C LEU A 14 -6.55 6.80 -2.50
N GLY A 15 -7.65 6.08 -2.77
CA GLY A 15 -8.98 6.57 -2.47
C GLY A 15 -9.21 6.54 -0.95
N LEU A 16 -10.48 6.55 -0.53
CA LEU A 16 -10.81 6.60 0.90
C LEU A 16 -10.15 5.47 1.70
N ILE A 17 -10.31 4.23 1.23
CA ILE A 17 -9.83 3.07 1.98
C ILE A 17 -8.31 2.94 1.87
N GLY A 18 -7.75 3.07 0.66
CA GLY A 18 -6.30 2.98 0.47
C GLY A 18 -5.57 4.10 1.17
N GLY A 19 -6.10 5.31 1.11
CA GLY A 19 -5.53 6.46 1.83
C GLY A 19 -5.59 6.30 3.34
N SER A 20 -6.67 5.72 3.85
CA SER A 20 -6.80 5.41 5.27
C SER A 20 -5.74 4.42 5.72
N LEU A 21 -5.51 3.36 4.93
CA LEU A 21 -4.46 2.39 5.24
C LEU A 21 -3.09 3.04 5.23
N LEU A 22 -2.81 3.90 4.25
CA LEU A 22 -1.55 4.63 4.18
C LEU A 22 -1.30 5.42 5.47
N ARG A 23 -2.29 6.17 5.90
CA ARG A 23 -2.17 6.97 7.12
C ARG A 23 -1.96 6.10 8.36
N ASP A 24 -2.69 5.00 8.46
CA ASP A 24 -2.56 4.08 9.60
C ASP A 24 -1.15 3.47 9.67
N LEU A 25 -0.61 3.06 8.53
CA LEU A 25 0.72 2.47 8.49
C LEU A 25 1.81 3.49 8.79
N VAL A 26 1.68 4.71 8.29
CA VAL A 26 2.63 5.79 8.62
C VAL A 26 2.58 6.08 10.12
N ALA A 27 1.39 6.16 10.69
CA ALA A 27 1.24 6.40 12.13
C ALA A 27 1.87 5.28 12.97
N SER A 28 1.88 4.06 12.46
CA SER A 28 2.51 2.90 13.11
C SER A 28 4.00 2.79 12.81
N LYS A 29 4.55 3.74 12.05
CA LYS A 29 5.97 3.74 11.65
C LYS A 29 6.35 2.53 10.82
N HIS A 30 5.40 2.01 10.04
CA HIS A 30 5.63 0.92 9.11
C HIS A 30 6.07 1.48 7.77
N ALA A 31 7.05 0.85 7.13
CA ALA A 31 7.50 1.28 5.81
C ALA A 31 6.36 1.10 4.80
N VAL A 32 5.94 2.20 4.19
CA VAL A 32 4.80 2.19 3.26
C VAL A 32 4.99 3.26 2.19
N TYR A 33 4.59 2.94 1.00
CA TYR A 33 4.51 3.89 -0.10
C TYR A 33 3.32 3.53 -0.98
N GLY A 34 2.93 4.46 -1.82
CA GLY A 34 1.70 4.26 -2.58
C GLY A 34 1.69 4.88 -3.96
N TYR A 35 0.72 4.44 -4.74
CA TYR A 35 0.46 4.93 -6.08
C TYR A 35 -0.94 5.54 -6.15
N ASN A 36 -1.05 6.72 -6.74
CA ASN A 36 -2.33 7.31 -7.09
C ASN A 36 -2.29 7.73 -8.56
N HIS A 37 -3.29 7.30 -9.34
CA HIS A 37 -3.31 7.59 -10.77
C HIS A 37 -3.51 9.08 -11.06
N SER A 38 -4.11 9.82 -10.16
CA SER A 38 -4.33 11.25 -10.31
C SER A 38 -3.06 12.01 -9.90
N THR A 39 -2.52 12.81 -10.81
CA THR A 39 -1.34 13.64 -10.53
C THR A 39 -1.61 14.61 -9.38
N SER A 40 -2.80 15.21 -9.35
CA SER A 40 -3.17 16.16 -8.29
C SER A 40 -3.29 15.45 -6.95
N GLY A 41 -3.86 14.24 -6.92
CA GLY A 41 -3.97 13.44 -5.71
C GLY A 41 -2.60 13.02 -5.18
N ALA A 42 -1.70 12.60 -6.09
CA ALA A 42 -0.34 12.25 -5.70
C ALA A 42 0.40 13.45 -5.12
N ARG A 43 0.29 14.61 -5.76
CA ARG A 43 0.91 15.85 -5.27
C ARG A 43 0.40 16.23 -3.88
N SER A 44 -0.90 16.09 -3.64
CA SER A 44 -1.49 16.39 -2.33
C SER A 44 -0.91 15.47 -1.25
N ALA A 45 -0.77 14.19 -1.56
CA ALA A 45 -0.20 13.23 -0.63
C ALA A 45 1.28 13.54 -0.34
N ILE A 46 2.06 13.85 -1.38
CA ILE A 46 3.47 14.24 -1.23
C ILE A 46 3.59 15.48 -0.36
N LYS A 47 2.74 16.45 -0.59
CA LYS A 47 2.73 17.70 0.18
C LYS A 47 2.42 17.46 1.66
N ALA A 48 1.60 16.44 1.93
CA ALA A 48 1.27 16.05 3.30
C ALA A 48 2.36 15.20 3.95
N GLY A 49 3.44 14.89 3.23
CA GLY A 49 4.57 14.15 3.78
C GLY A 49 4.58 12.66 3.48
N TYR A 50 3.66 12.18 2.64
CA TYR A 50 3.58 10.76 2.28
C TYR A 50 4.43 10.42 1.06
N ASP A 51 4.92 9.19 1.03
CA ASP A 51 5.74 8.67 -0.06
C ASP A 51 4.82 8.10 -1.14
N VAL A 52 4.45 8.93 -2.10
CA VAL A 52 3.43 8.61 -3.12
C VAL A 52 3.91 9.06 -4.49
N THR A 53 3.54 8.30 -5.52
CA THR A 53 3.84 8.65 -6.91
C THR A 53 2.64 8.35 -7.81
N ASP A 54 2.64 8.94 -8.99
CA ASP A 54 1.69 8.61 -10.06
C ASP A 54 2.34 7.78 -11.17
N ASP A 55 3.56 7.28 -10.94
CA ASP A 55 4.32 6.47 -11.90
C ASP A 55 4.23 5.00 -11.52
N MET A 56 3.30 4.26 -12.14
CA MET A 56 3.06 2.86 -11.83
C MET A 56 4.28 1.97 -12.07
N PRO A 57 4.94 2.02 -13.24
CA PRO A 57 6.12 1.18 -13.44
C PRO A 57 7.21 1.42 -12.41
N ALA A 58 7.44 2.67 -12.05
CA ALA A 58 8.49 3.02 -11.08
C ALA A 58 8.17 2.47 -9.69
N ILE A 59 6.93 2.63 -9.22
CA ILE A 59 6.56 2.15 -7.88
C ILE A 59 6.59 0.61 -7.82
N LEU A 60 6.18 -0.05 -8.89
CA LEU A 60 6.20 -1.51 -8.93
C LEU A 60 7.63 -2.06 -8.99
N ALA A 61 8.53 -1.39 -9.73
CA ALA A 61 9.94 -1.77 -9.74
C ALA A 61 10.56 -1.65 -8.34
N ARG A 62 10.19 -0.59 -7.62
CA ARG A 62 10.62 -0.40 -6.24
C ARG A 62 10.07 -1.52 -5.34
N ALA A 63 8.80 -1.85 -5.50
CA ALA A 63 8.17 -2.93 -4.72
C ALA A 63 8.88 -4.27 -4.96
N GLU A 64 9.23 -4.57 -6.21
CA GLU A 64 9.95 -5.79 -6.55
C GLU A 64 11.32 -5.82 -5.88
N ALA A 65 12.06 -4.71 -5.93
CA ALA A 65 13.37 -4.61 -5.31
C ALA A 65 13.31 -4.75 -3.78
N ASP A 66 12.25 -4.23 -3.17
CA ASP A 66 12.05 -4.24 -1.72
C ASP A 66 11.36 -5.52 -1.21
N ASP A 67 10.91 -6.39 -2.11
CA ASP A 67 10.05 -7.52 -1.77
C ASP A 67 8.84 -7.06 -0.96
N ALA A 68 8.20 -5.99 -1.41
CA ALA A 68 7.08 -5.39 -0.72
C ALA A 68 5.81 -6.22 -0.87
N LEU A 69 4.88 -6.05 0.07
CA LEU A 69 3.52 -6.57 -0.08
C LEU A 69 2.71 -5.54 -0.85
N ILE A 70 2.16 -5.93 -1.98
CA ILE A 70 1.33 -5.05 -2.80
C ILE A 70 -0.13 -5.17 -2.34
N VAL A 71 -0.71 -4.03 -1.97
CA VAL A 71 -2.10 -3.96 -1.52
C VAL A 71 -2.91 -3.24 -2.59
N ILE A 72 -3.88 -3.93 -3.18
CA ILE A 72 -4.72 -3.37 -4.22
C ILE A 72 -5.95 -2.70 -3.59
N ALA A 73 -6.07 -1.39 -3.83
CA ALA A 73 -7.17 -0.57 -3.31
C ALA A 73 -7.87 0.22 -4.43
N THR A 74 -7.71 -0.22 -5.66
CA THR A 74 -8.34 0.40 -6.83
C THR A 74 -9.79 -0.07 -6.97
N PRO A 75 -10.63 0.68 -7.71
CA PRO A 75 -11.97 0.19 -8.04
C PRO A 75 -11.91 -1.13 -8.81
N MET A 76 -12.97 -1.92 -8.70
CA MET A 76 -13.07 -3.24 -9.32
C MET A 76 -12.73 -3.22 -10.80
N ASN A 77 -13.16 -2.19 -11.52
CA ASN A 77 -12.93 -2.11 -12.97
C ASN A 77 -11.47 -1.85 -13.34
N ALA A 78 -10.63 -1.50 -12.39
CA ALA A 78 -9.21 -1.25 -12.64
C ALA A 78 -8.32 -2.40 -12.19
N VAL A 79 -8.86 -3.41 -11.48
CA VAL A 79 -8.06 -4.47 -10.87
C VAL A 79 -7.32 -5.30 -11.92
N ASP A 80 -7.97 -5.68 -13.00
CA ASP A 80 -7.32 -6.49 -14.04
C ASP A 80 -6.11 -5.78 -14.65
N SER A 81 -6.24 -4.50 -14.92
CA SER A 81 -5.14 -3.69 -15.45
C SER A 81 -3.97 -3.62 -14.47
N VAL A 82 -4.28 -3.44 -13.18
CA VAL A 82 -3.27 -3.40 -12.13
C VAL A 82 -2.55 -4.74 -12.02
N LEU A 83 -3.29 -5.83 -12.03
CA LEU A 83 -2.69 -7.18 -11.95
C LEU A 83 -1.76 -7.45 -13.13
N ASN A 84 -2.13 -7.01 -14.33
CA ASN A 84 -1.26 -7.14 -15.50
C ASN A 84 0.04 -6.37 -15.33
N GLN A 85 -0.02 -5.18 -14.77
CA GLN A 85 1.18 -4.37 -14.51
C GLN A 85 2.07 -4.98 -13.43
N ILE A 86 1.45 -5.54 -12.39
CA ILE A 86 2.20 -6.24 -11.34
C ILE A 86 2.92 -7.45 -11.91
N GLU A 87 2.25 -8.22 -12.76
CA GLU A 87 2.88 -9.37 -13.41
C GLU A 87 4.09 -8.96 -14.24
N GLU A 88 4.02 -7.81 -14.90
CA GLU A 88 5.11 -7.30 -15.72
C GLU A 88 6.27 -6.73 -14.91
N HIS A 89 5.97 -5.95 -13.87
CA HIS A 89 6.98 -5.12 -13.17
C HIS A 89 7.34 -5.63 -11.77
N ALA A 90 6.47 -6.40 -11.14
CA ALA A 90 6.69 -6.87 -9.76
C ALA A 90 6.20 -8.32 -9.59
N PRO A 91 6.69 -9.25 -10.44
CA PRO A 91 6.12 -10.63 -10.47
C PRO A 91 6.40 -11.43 -9.20
N SER A 92 7.37 -11.06 -8.39
CA SER A 92 7.73 -11.81 -7.17
C SER A 92 7.04 -11.31 -5.92
N CYS A 93 6.31 -10.20 -6.01
CA CYS A 93 5.66 -9.62 -4.84
C CYS A 93 4.40 -10.37 -4.44
N GLY A 94 4.16 -10.47 -3.15
CA GLY A 94 2.86 -10.90 -2.63
C GLY A 94 1.82 -9.83 -2.91
N ILE A 95 0.58 -10.25 -3.14
CA ILE A 95 -0.53 -9.36 -3.46
C ILE A 95 -1.69 -9.67 -2.53
N THR A 96 -2.32 -8.63 -2.00
CA THR A 96 -3.53 -8.78 -1.19
C THR A 96 -4.48 -7.63 -1.47
N ASP A 97 -5.69 -7.69 -0.93
CA ASP A 97 -6.65 -6.60 -1.04
C ASP A 97 -6.59 -5.72 0.20
N VAL A 98 -7.03 -4.46 0.05
CA VAL A 98 -6.94 -3.47 1.11
C VAL A 98 -7.84 -3.80 2.31
N VAL A 99 -8.97 -4.44 2.06
CA VAL A 99 -9.92 -4.77 3.14
C VAL A 99 -9.30 -5.78 4.10
N SER A 100 -8.65 -6.82 3.57
CA SER A 100 -7.97 -7.83 4.39
C SER A 100 -6.90 -7.22 5.27
N VAL A 101 -6.07 -6.35 4.68
CA VAL A 101 -4.97 -5.70 5.43
C VAL A 101 -5.51 -4.76 6.49
N LYS A 102 -6.54 -3.97 6.17
CA LYS A 102 -7.14 -3.05 7.14
C LYS A 102 -7.73 -3.80 8.32
N THR A 103 -8.34 -4.94 8.09
CA THR A 103 -8.88 -5.76 9.16
C THR A 103 -7.77 -6.23 10.11
N GLU A 104 -6.67 -6.71 9.57
CA GLU A 104 -5.52 -7.14 10.38
C GLU A 104 -4.92 -5.99 11.19
N VAL A 105 -4.74 -4.83 10.57
CA VAL A 105 -4.20 -3.65 11.26
C VAL A 105 -5.14 -3.22 12.39
N ARG A 106 -6.43 -3.20 12.13
CA ARG A 106 -7.44 -2.83 13.12
C ARG A 106 -7.43 -3.79 14.30
N GLU A 107 -7.34 -5.08 14.04
CA GLU A 107 -7.28 -6.09 15.10
C GLU A 107 -6.04 -5.90 15.97
N LEU A 108 -4.90 -5.57 15.37
CA LEU A 108 -3.68 -5.31 16.12
C LEU A 108 -3.85 -4.12 17.06
N PHE A 109 -4.46 -3.04 16.58
CA PHE A 109 -4.72 -1.86 17.41
C PHE A 109 -5.66 -2.19 18.56
N LEU A 110 -6.73 -2.91 18.28
CA LEU A 110 -7.68 -3.32 19.31
C LEU A 110 -7.02 -4.18 20.36
N LYS A 111 -6.20 -5.13 19.93
CA LYS A 111 -5.47 -6.01 20.85
C LYS A 111 -4.54 -5.21 21.76
N ARG A 112 -3.80 -4.26 21.21
CA ARG A 112 -2.91 -3.41 21.99
C ARG A 112 -3.68 -2.56 22.99
N GLY A 113 -4.82 -2.01 22.60
CA GLY A 113 -5.69 -1.25 23.49
C GLY A 113 -6.20 -2.09 24.64
N MET A 114 -6.48 -3.36 24.41
CA MET A 114 -6.97 -4.27 25.44
C MET A 114 -5.85 -4.71 26.39
N GLU A 115 -4.61 -4.71 25.94
CA GLU A 115 -3.46 -5.12 26.75
C GLU A 115 -2.94 -3.98 27.62
N SER A 116 -3.25 -2.74 27.26
CA SER A 116 -2.82 -1.59 28.03
C SER A 116 -3.83 -1.22 29.11
#